data_2e23a6389235d68c022901c13ba2ce33
#
_entry.id   2e23a6389235d68c022901c13ba2ce33
#
_cell.length_a   1.000
_cell.length_b   1.000
_cell.length_c   1.000
_cell.angle_alpha   90.00
_cell.angle_beta   90.00
_cell.angle_gamma   90.00
#
_symmetry.space_group_name_H-M   'P 1'
#
loop_
_entity.id
_entity.type
_entity.pdbx_description
1 polymer ?
#
loop_
_entity_poly.entity_id
_entity_poly.type
_entity_poly.pdbx_seq_one_letter_code
_entity_poly.pdbx_strand_id
1 'polypeptide(L)'
;MSRSRATEVSTVKKPVSPEQQGKIAGLAVVVMAAGLGKRMCSKQAKVLHPVAGQAMVLYSVGLGLRVAGDRVAVVVGHQADLVRQVIDRATSGKSGSSPVAIVEQREQLGTGHAVLQSRPVFAVGKRGAPSSYLILNGDTPLLQEATVRELLRVHEAGRATVTVLTAMLEDASGYGRVVRAHSAERAVSRIVEDRDANAEEQAIHEVNVGTYVVDGEFLFSALEKLDPSNAQGEYYLTDIIHLAERAGRRVAAVVLDNPDEGLGVNTRRQLAEAEQAVRQQIRDRWLDAGVTMIDPASTWIDATVTIGKDTVLYPNVTLEGATVIGEDCVLRSYTRLTDCIVGNGVEILDHCVFADSHIEDGAHLGPFTHLRPGVVVRKKAKVGNFVEMKKTDLGEGSKANHLSYLGDAKIGKGVNIGAGTITCNYDGLQKFQTVIGDGVFLGSDTQLIAPVTVGAGAIVAAGTTVTEDVPADALVIGRVPQVNRAGWAARRRALQTGADRETLHVKRETTSTRLTPYGSTGSPSRVQSRDVSRLTKKRPLASKGKQVKKRSRG
;
A
#
# COMPACT_ATOMS: atom_id res chain seq x y z
N MET A 1 -24.18 67.57 16.80
CA MET A 1 -24.72 66.63 15.81
C MET A 1 -23.58 66.07 15.02
N SER A 2 -23.10 64.93 15.41
CA SER A 2 -22.00 64.21 14.72
C SER A 2 -22.44 62.76 14.58
N ARG A 3 -22.69 62.31 13.34
CA ARG A 3 -23.07 60.94 13.00
C ARG A 3 -21.81 60.08 12.88
N SER A 4 -21.65 59.11 13.79
CA SER A 4 -20.62 58.09 13.66
C SER A 4 -20.90 57.18 12.49
N ARG A 5 -19.92 57.04 11.56
CA ARG A 5 -19.90 56.04 10.51
C ARG A 5 -19.49 54.69 11.16
N ALA A 6 -20.40 53.74 11.13
CA ALA A 6 -20.11 52.33 11.41
C ALA A 6 -19.24 51.77 10.29
N THR A 7 -18.10 51.23 10.65
CA THR A 7 -17.18 50.49 9.79
C THR A 7 -17.80 49.12 9.49
N GLU A 8 -18.17 48.85 8.26
CA GLU A 8 -18.56 47.51 7.79
C GLU A 8 -17.35 46.58 7.91
N VAL A 9 -17.50 45.58 8.80
CA VAL A 9 -16.58 44.47 8.88
C VAL A 9 -16.87 43.58 7.68
N SER A 10 -15.96 43.57 6.72
CA SER A 10 -15.96 42.63 5.59
C SER A 10 -15.87 41.21 6.13
N THR A 11 -16.95 40.45 5.97
CA THR A 11 -16.97 39.02 6.24
C THR A 11 -16.05 38.31 5.27
N VAL A 12 -14.93 37.83 5.78
CA VAL A 12 -14.02 36.92 5.06
C VAL A 12 -14.83 35.69 4.66
N LYS A 13 -15.04 35.51 3.36
CA LYS A 13 -15.65 34.30 2.81
C LYS A 13 -14.74 33.12 3.19
N LYS A 14 -15.31 32.10 3.87
CA LYS A 14 -14.61 30.82 4.13
C LYS A 14 -14.02 30.31 2.80
N PRO A 15 -12.76 29.85 2.80
CA PRO A 15 -12.21 29.23 1.60
C PRO A 15 -13.06 28.01 1.21
N VAL A 16 -13.43 27.94 -0.07
CA VAL A 16 -14.15 26.80 -0.65
C VAL A 16 -13.22 25.61 -0.59
N SER A 17 -13.70 24.47 -0.08
CA SER A 17 -12.91 23.24 -0.01
C SER A 17 -12.39 22.85 -1.40
N PRO A 18 -11.15 22.33 -1.56
CA PRO A 18 -10.53 22.01 -2.85
C PRO A 18 -11.37 21.10 -3.75
N GLU A 19 -12.22 20.24 -3.18
CA GLU A 19 -13.06 19.28 -3.91
C GLU A 19 -14.21 19.92 -4.72
N GLN A 20 -14.49 21.22 -4.56
CA GLN A 20 -15.60 21.91 -5.23
C GLN A 20 -15.15 22.81 -6.41
N GLN A 21 -13.86 22.91 -6.70
CA GLN A 21 -13.36 23.72 -7.80
C GLN A 21 -13.31 22.90 -9.09
N GLY A 22 -14.19 23.23 -10.07
CA GLY A 22 -14.31 22.51 -11.33
C GLY A 22 -13.04 22.52 -12.20
N LYS A 23 -13.06 21.70 -13.26
CA LYS A 23 -12.02 21.64 -14.30
C LYS A 23 -11.94 22.95 -15.05
N ILE A 24 -10.73 23.34 -15.44
CA ILE A 24 -10.45 24.60 -16.16
C ILE A 24 -10.65 24.34 -17.66
N ALA A 25 -11.53 25.10 -18.27
CA ALA A 25 -11.83 24.97 -19.68
C ALA A 25 -10.62 25.38 -20.54
N GLY A 26 -10.36 24.63 -21.62
CA GLY A 26 -9.25 24.92 -22.52
C GLY A 26 -7.86 24.57 -22.02
N LEU A 27 -7.70 24.11 -20.77
CA LEU A 27 -6.43 23.69 -20.20
C LEU A 27 -6.04 22.27 -20.66
N ALA A 28 -4.76 22.07 -21.00
CA ALA A 28 -4.13 20.77 -21.13
C ALA A 28 -2.92 20.67 -20.17
N VAL A 29 -2.59 19.47 -19.74
CA VAL A 29 -1.47 19.21 -18.82
C VAL A 29 -0.45 18.28 -19.45
N VAL A 30 0.82 18.66 -19.37
CA VAL A 30 1.97 17.81 -19.75
C VAL A 30 2.78 17.50 -18.50
N VAL A 31 2.92 16.21 -18.14
CA VAL A 31 3.76 15.76 -17.02
C VAL A 31 5.05 15.19 -17.58
N MET A 32 6.18 15.79 -17.22
CA MET A 32 7.51 15.33 -17.63
C MET A 32 8.01 14.23 -16.69
N ALA A 33 8.14 13.00 -17.19
CA ALA A 33 8.55 11.81 -16.45
C ALA A 33 9.63 10.97 -17.16
N ALA A 34 10.38 11.56 -18.10
CA ALA A 34 11.33 10.86 -18.98
C ALA A 34 12.75 10.74 -18.40
N GLY A 35 13.09 11.46 -17.31
CA GLY A 35 14.45 11.60 -16.79
C GLY A 35 15.06 10.29 -16.24
N LEU A 36 16.37 10.10 -16.44
CA LEU A 36 17.13 8.90 -16.00
C LEU A 36 17.28 8.77 -14.47
N GLY A 37 17.24 9.87 -13.72
CA GLY A 37 17.35 9.85 -12.26
C GLY A 37 18.66 9.26 -11.71
N LYS A 38 19.80 9.46 -12.35
CA LYS A 38 21.10 8.86 -11.98
C LYS A 38 21.49 9.06 -10.51
N ARG A 39 21.15 10.21 -9.91
CA ARG A 39 21.41 10.56 -8.50
C ARG A 39 20.64 9.72 -7.48
N MET A 40 19.59 9.00 -7.89
CA MET A 40 18.84 8.07 -7.04
C MET A 40 19.59 6.78 -6.75
N CYS A 41 20.64 6.47 -7.49
CA CYS A 41 21.42 5.21 -7.36
C CYS A 41 20.49 3.98 -7.32
N SER A 42 19.53 3.89 -8.25
CA SER A 42 18.49 2.88 -8.25
C SER A 42 18.34 2.20 -9.61
N LYS A 43 17.94 0.93 -9.59
CA LYS A 43 17.50 0.20 -10.79
C LYS A 43 16.10 0.61 -11.24
N GLN A 44 15.32 1.22 -10.37
CA GLN A 44 13.97 1.69 -10.64
C GLN A 44 13.99 3.12 -11.16
N ALA A 45 13.13 3.45 -12.12
CA ALA A 45 12.95 4.81 -12.60
C ALA A 45 12.60 5.76 -11.45
N LYS A 46 13.22 6.96 -11.44
CA LYS A 46 13.06 7.95 -10.36
C LYS A 46 11.60 8.20 -9.98
N VAL A 47 10.76 8.41 -10.98
CA VAL A 47 9.34 8.77 -10.81
C VAL A 47 8.46 7.64 -10.27
N LEU A 48 8.98 6.40 -10.25
CA LEU A 48 8.29 5.23 -9.69
C LEU A 48 8.60 4.98 -8.21
N HIS A 49 9.56 5.72 -7.61
CA HIS A 49 9.79 5.60 -6.17
C HIS A 49 8.57 6.06 -5.41
N PRO A 50 8.12 5.26 -4.41
CA PRO A 50 6.95 5.62 -3.63
C PRO A 50 7.25 6.77 -2.65
N VAL A 51 6.25 7.61 -2.45
CA VAL A 51 6.10 8.58 -1.38
C VAL A 51 4.72 8.34 -0.79
N ALA A 52 4.63 8.10 0.51
CA ALA A 52 3.41 7.71 1.21
C ALA A 52 2.61 6.61 0.45
N GLY A 53 3.31 5.53 0.06
CA GLY A 53 2.74 4.36 -0.62
C GLY A 53 2.40 4.56 -2.11
N GLN A 54 2.50 5.77 -2.66
CA GLN A 54 2.13 6.10 -4.04
C GLN A 54 3.36 6.51 -4.86
N ALA A 55 3.51 6.00 -6.10
CA ALA A 55 4.58 6.41 -6.99
C ALA A 55 4.55 7.94 -7.23
N MET A 56 5.71 8.59 -7.19
CA MET A 56 5.81 10.07 -7.29
C MET A 56 5.07 10.65 -8.47
N VAL A 57 5.16 10.03 -9.65
CA VAL A 57 4.49 10.50 -10.87
C VAL A 57 2.97 10.63 -10.70
N LEU A 58 2.37 9.83 -9.84
CA LEU A 58 0.91 9.83 -9.64
C LEU A 58 0.41 11.08 -8.90
N TYR A 59 1.26 11.78 -8.15
CA TYR A 59 0.91 13.07 -7.55
C TYR A 59 0.65 14.12 -8.63
N SER A 60 1.60 14.28 -9.57
CA SER A 60 1.47 15.23 -10.68
C SER A 60 0.37 14.82 -11.67
N VAL A 61 0.22 13.53 -11.96
CA VAL A 61 -0.87 13.00 -12.80
C VAL A 61 -2.23 13.25 -12.14
N GLY A 62 -2.38 12.98 -10.85
CA GLY A 62 -3.60 13.23 -10.10
C GLY A 62 -3.96 14.72 -10.07
N LEU A 63 -2.97 15.59 -9.86
CA LEU A 63 -3.13 17.04 -9.93
C LEU A 63 -3.61 17.47 -11.33
N GLY A 64 -2.98 16.98 -12.39
CA GLY A 64 -3.38 17.24 -13.77
C GLY A 64 -4.82 16.83 -14.07
N LEU A 65 -5.23 15.63 -13.62
CA LEU A 65 -6.59 15.12 -13.80
C LEU A 65 -7.64 15.97 -13.05
N ARG A 66 -7.29 16.52 -11.88
CA ARG A 66 -8.20 17.41 -11.13
C ARG A 66 -8.42 18.74 -11.85
N VAL A 67 -7.35 19.34 -12.41
CA VAL A 67 -7.46 20.69 -13.03
C VAL A 67 -7.88 20.64 -14.51
N ALA A 68 -7.47 19.64 -15.30
CA ALA A 68 -7.73 19.57 -16.74
C ALA A 68 -8.61 18.39 -17.18
N GLY A 69 -8.97 17.48 -16.27
CA GLY A 69 -9.74 16.27 -16.59
C GLY A 69 -8.92 15.29 -17.43
N ASP A 70 -9.45 14.86 -18.56
CA ASP A 70 -8.81 13.88 -19.46
C ASP A 70 -7.84 14.49 -20.50
N ARG A 71 -7.52 15.78 -20.38
CA ARG A 71 -6.51 16.45 -21.20
C ARG A 71 -5.13 16.39 -20.55
N VAL A 72 -4.69 15.19 -20.17
CA VAL A 72 -3.39 14.95 -19.51
C VAL A 72 -2.54 14.05 -20.38
N ALA A 73 -1.31 14.50 -20.69
CA ALA A 73 -0.28 13.70 -21.33
C ALA A 73 0.91 13.53 -20.38
N VAL A 74 1.45 12.32 -20.29
CA VAL A 74 2.68 12.03 -19.53
C VAL A 74 3.77 11.64 -20.51
N VAL A 75 4.88 12.37 -20.49
CA VAL A 75 6.06 12.07 -21.31
C VAL A 75 6.97 11.15 -20.51
N VAL A 76 7.12 9.92 -20.99
CA VAL A 76 7.93 8.87 -20.37
C VAL A 76 9.20 8.60 -21.19
N GLY A 77 10.22 8.04 -20.59
CA GLY A 77 11.49 7.70 -21.25
C GLY A 77 12.08 6.43 -20.63
N HIS A 78 12.93 6.59 -19.63
CA HIS A 78 13.51 5.43 -18.94
C HIS A 78 12.43 4.55 -18.28
N GLN A 79 12.44 3.25 -18.59
CA GLN A 79 11.44 2.27 -18.15
C GLN A 79 9.99 2.67 -18.50
N ALA A 80 9.78 3.19 -19.70
CA ALA A 80 8.49 3.69 -20.17
C ALA A 80 7.32 2.72 -19.91
N ASP A 81 7.52 1.43 -20.17
CA ASP A 81 6.47 0.40 -19.98
C ASP A 81 6.06 0.25 -18.51
N LEU A 82 7.01 0.30 -17.57
CA LEU A 82 6.70 0.21 -16.14
C LEU A 82 5.98 1.46 -15.65
N VAL A 83 6.40 2.65 -16.11
CA VAL A 83 5.72 3.91 -15.79
C VAL A 83 4.30 3.90 -16.34
N ARG A 84 4.11 3.44 -17.59
CA ARG A 84 2.79 3.27 -18.21
C ARG A 84 1.89 2.35 -17.37
N GLN A 85 2.37 1.16 -17.02
CA GLN A 85 1.61 0.18 -16.23
C GLN A 85 1.15 0.76 -14.88
N VAL A 86 2.01 1.53 -14.19
CA VAL A 86 1.67 2.16 -12.91
C VAL A 86 0.58 3.22 -13.09
N ILE A 87 0.72 4.08 -14.12
CA ILE A 87 -0.28 5.12 -14.41
C ILE A 87 -1.60 4.49 -14.83
N ASP A 88 -1.60 3.53 -15.76
CA ASP A 88 -2.81 2.87 -16.24
C ASP A 88 -3.54 2.17 -15.08
N ARG A 89 -2.83 1.43 -14.21
CA ARG A 89 -3.44 0.78 -13.05
C ARG A 89 -4.09 1.79 -12.09
N ALA A 90 -3.45 2.93 -11.87
CA ALA A 90 -3.93 3.94 -10.93
C ALA A 90 -5.07 4.80 -11.48
N THR A 91 -5.17 4.97 -12.82
CA THR A 91 -6.11 5.91 -13.44
C THR A 91 -7.22 5.24 -14.24
N SER A 92 -7.10 3.92 -14.53
CA SER A 92 -8.17 3.18 -15.21
C SER A 92 -9.40 3.07 -14.31
N GLY A 93 -10.49 3.67 -14.75
CA GLY A 93 -11.79 3.55 -14.10
C GLY A 93 -12.46 2.20 -14.40
N LYS A 94 -13.77 2.08 -14.06
CA LYS A 94 -14.59 0.91 -14.34
C LYS A 94 -14.65 0.52 -15.84
N SER A 95 -14.33 1.45 -16.74
CA SER A 95 -14.25 1.23 -18.19
C SER A 95 -12.99 0.50 -18.65
N GLY A 96 -12.00 0.30 -17.76
CA GLY A 96 -10.74 -0.37 -18.06
C GLY A 96 -9.76 0.44 -18.91
N SER A 97 -10.07 1.70 -19.28
CA SER A 97 -9.17 2.59 -20.02
C SER A 97 -8.70 3.75 -19.17
N SER A 98 -7.41 4.09 -19.27
CA SER A 98 -6.84 5.27 -18.64
C SER A 98 -7.24 6.54 -19.41
N PRO A 99 -7.64 7.63 -18.73
CA PRO A 99 -7.88 8.93 -19.36
C PRO A 99 -6.59 9.66 -19.70
N VAL A 100 -5.43 9.11 -19.33
CA VAL A 100 -4.11 9.74 -19.48
C VAL A 100 -3.43 9.23 -20.75
N ALA A 101 -2.98 10.16 -21.60
CA ALA A 101 -2.19 9.82 -22.79
C ALA A 101 -0.71 9.64 -22.38
N ILE A 102 -0.10 8.53 -22.80
CA ILE A 102 1.33 8.26 -22.55
C ILE A 102 2.10 8.46 -23.85
N VAL A 103 3.12 9.31 -23.81
CA VAL A 103 4.00 9.65 -24.93
C VAL A 103 5.43 9.28 -24.57
N GLU A 104 6.14 8.62 -25.48
CA GLU A 104 7.52 8.21 -25.25
C GLU A 104 8.51 9.21 -25.83
N GLN A 105 9.42 9.71 -25.01
CA GLN A 105 10.63 10.41 -25.44
C GLN A 105 11.76 9.36 -25.62
N ARG A 106 11.98 8.91 -26.83
CA ARG A 106 12.98 7.86 -27.14
C ARG A 106 14.40 8.37 -26.97
N GLU A 107 14.69 9.57 -27.48
CA GLU A 107 15.98 10.25 -27.33
C GLU A 107 15.85 11.34 -26.28
N GLN A 108 16.67 11.27 -25.23
CA GLN A 108 16.61 12.20 -24.10
C GLN A 108 17.42 13.47 -24.41
N LEU A 109 16.88 14.30 -25.28
CA LEU A 109 17.51 15.53 -25.77
C LEU A 109 17.11 16.78 -24.96
N GLY A 110 16.65 16.63 -23.73
CA GLY A 110 16.31 17.73 -22.83
C GLY A 110 14.81 17.91 -22.59
N THR A 111 14.48 18.88 -21.74
CA THR A 111 13.12 19.12 -21.23
C THR A 111 12.20 19.73 -22.28
N GLY A 112 12.71 20.63 -23.14
CA GLY A 112 11.96 21.19 -24.27
C GLY A 112 11.59 20.11 -25.29
N HIS A 113 12.54 19.23 -25.62
CA HIS A 113 12.28 18.08 -26.49
C HIS A 113 11.23 17.14 -25.88
N ALA A 114 11.24 16.91 -24.58
CA ALA A 114 10.24 16.09 -23.90
C ALA A 114 8.82 16.65 -24.09
N VAL A 115 8.62 17.95 -23.83
CA VAL A 115 7.31 18.61 -24.00
C VAL A 115 6.87 18.57 -25.47
N LEU A 116 7.78 18.75 -26.43
CA LEU A 116 7.48 18.70 -27.86
C LEU A 116 6.85 17.36 -28.28
N GLN A 117 7.24 16.23 -27.67
CA GLN A 117 6.67 14.91 -27.94
C GLN A 117 5.16 14.83 -27.65
N SER A 118 4.63 15.70 -26.78
CA SER A 118 3.21 15.70 -26.44
C SER A 118 2.30 16.34 -27.49
N ARG A 119 2.86 17.05 -28.46
CA ARG A 119 2.11 17.79 -29.52
C ARG A 119 1.05 16.94 -30.24
N PRO A 120 1.32 15.70 -30.70
CA PRO A 120 0.35 14.90 -31.42
C PRO A 120 -0.91 14.57 -30.59
N VAL A 121 -0.76 14.44 -29.27
CA VAL A 121 -1.87 14.11 -28.36
C VAL A 121 -2.94 15.21 -28.38
N PHE A 122 -2.51 16.47 -28.45
CA PHE A 122 -3.39 17.62 -28.36
C PHE A 122 -3.83 18.16 -29.73
N ALA A 123 -3.14 17.76 -30.81
CA ALA A 123 -3.47 18.15 -32.19
C ALA A 123 -4.67 17.38 -32.75
N VAL A 124 -4.95 16.16 -32.22
CA VAL A 124 -5.98 15.25 -32.71
C VAL A 124 -7.11 15.17 -31.69
N GLY A 125 -8.15 15.99 -31.82
CA GLY A 125 -9.31 15.87 -30.93
C GLY A 125 -10.53 16.69 -31.30
N LYS A 126 -11.73 16.15 -31.05
CA LYS A 126 -13.04 16.80 -31.25
C LYS A 126 -13.27 18.05 -30.36
N ARG A 127 -12.33 18.38 -29.46
CA ARG A 127 -12.46 19.42 -28.42
C ARG A 127 -11.75 20.73 -28.72
N GLY A 128 -11.17 20.89 -29.91
CA GLY A 128 -10.34 22.06 -30.28
C GLY A 128 -8.96 22.04 -29.59
N ALA A 129 -8.05 22.89 -30.09
CA ALA A 129 -6.73 23.07 -29.50
C ALA A 129 -6.84 23.67 -28.09
N PRO A 130 -5.98 23.25 -27.14
CA PRO A 130 -5.90 23.87 -25.81
C PRO A 130 -5.53 25.35 -25.92
N SER A 131 -6.18 26.19 -25.11
CA SER A 131 -5.81 27.62 -25.00
C SER A 131 -4.57 27.84 -24.16
N SER A 132 -4.31 26.92 -23.21
CA SER A 132 -3.15 26.97 -22.32
C SER A 132 -2.65 25.58 -21.97
N TYR A 133 -1.36 25.45 -21.73
CA TYR A 133 -0.69 24.23 -21.28
C TYR A 133 -0.08 24.45 -19.91
N LEU A 134 -0.42 23.58 -18.97
CA LEU A 134 0.25 23.45 -17.68
C LEU A 134 1.32 22.35 -17.81
N ILE A 135 2.57 22.69 -17.58
CA ILE A 135 3.71 21.77 -17.62
C ILE A 135 4.12 21.46 -16.18
N LEU A 136 4.14 20.18 -15.80
CA LEU A 136 4.48 19.68 -14.48
C LEU A 136 5.67 18.72 -14.54
N ASN A 137 6.44 18.66 -13.47
CA ASN A 137 7.44 17.62 -13.25
C ASN A 137 6.80 16.40 -12.58
N GLY A 138 7.18 15.19 -13.00
CA GLY A 138 6.71 13.93 -12.40
C GLY A 138 7.39 13.57 -11.08
N ASP A 139 8.30 14.39 -10.59
CA ASP A 139 9.08 14.20 -9.37
C ASP A 139 8.87 15.29 -8.31
N THR A 140 7.79 16.08 -8.42
CA THR A 140 7.39 17.11 -7.45
C THR A 140 6.11 16.70 -6.70
N PRO A 141 6.20 15.76 -5.74
CA PRO A 141 5.02 15.20 -5.10
C PRO A 141 4.32 16.15 -4.11
N LEU A 142 4.96 17.25 -3.74
CA LEU A 142 4.46 18.21 -2.75
C LEU A 142 3.65 19.35 -3.35
N LEU A 143 3.64 19.51 -4.69
CA LEU A 143 2.98 20.63 -5.36
C LEU A 143 1.46 20.60 -5.11
N GLN A 144 0.94 21.70 -4.58
CA GLN A 144 -0.45 21.82 -4.18
C GLN A 144 -1.34 22.29 -5.33
N GLU A 145 -2.61 21.86 -5.32
CA GLU A 145 -3.59 22.31 -6.31
C GLU A 145 -3.88 23.82 -6.19
N ALA A 146 -3.89 24.36 -4.97
CA ALA A 146 -4.09 25.79 -4.73
C ALA A 146 -3.01 26.64 -5.42
N THR A 147 -1.76 26.21 -5.34
CA THR A 147 -0.61 26.86 -6.00
C THR A 147 -0.75 26.83 -7.53
N VAL A 148 -1.15 25.68 -8.08
CA VAL A 148 -1.39 25.56 -9.54
C VAL A 148 -2.54 26.46 -9.99
N ARG A 149 -3.62 26.55 -9.23
CA ARG A 149 -4.74 27.43 -9.54
C ARG A 149 -4.36 28.90 -9.47
N GLU A 150 -3.52 29.29 -8.52
CA GLU A 150 -2.99 30.64 -8.43
C GLU A 150 -2.09 30.97 -9.64
N LEU A 151 -1.22 30.03 -10.05
CA LEU A 151 -0.39 30.16 -11.24
C LEU A 151 -1.24 30.40 -12.50
N LEU A 152 -2.33 29.64 -12.67
CA LEU A 152 -3.28 29.79 -13.77
C LEU A 152 -4.03 31.12 -13.69
N ARG A 153 -4.47 31.51 -12.49
CA ARG A 153 -5.14 32.81 -12.27
C ARG A 153 -4.25 34.00 -12.68
N VAL A 154 -2.97 33.97 -12.28
CA VAL A 154 -2.00 35.00 -12.63
C VAL A 154 -1.75 35.02 -14.14
N HIS A 155 -1.68 33.85 -14.77
CA HIS A 155 -1.52 33.73 -16.22
C HIS A 155 -2.67 34.37 -16.98
N GLU A 156 -3.92 34.03 -16.62
CA GLU A 156 -5.12 34.57 -17.28
C GLU A 156 -5.30 36.07 -17.03
N ALA A 157 -5.27 36.49 -15.74
CA ALA A 157 -5.46 37.88 -15.36
C ALA A 157 -4.40 38.80 -15.97
N GLY A 158 -3.16 38.29 -16.07
CA GLY A 158 -2.04 39.00 -16.68
C GLY A 158 -2.01 38.92 -18.20
N ARG A 159 -2.83 38.10 -18.86
CA ARG A 159 -2.69 37.77 -20.28
C ARG A 159 -1.24 37.43 -20.62
N ALA A 160 -0.60 36.65 -19.78
CA ALA A 160 0.79 36.29 -19.96
C ALA A 160 0.94 35.19 -21.04
N THR A 161 2.02 35.24 -21.81
CA THR A 161 2.36 34.17 -22.76
C THR A 161 3.02 33.02 -22.05
N VAL A 162 3.83 33.30 -21.01
CA VAL A 162 4.43 32.31 -20.14
C VAL A 162 4.29 32.79 -18.69
N THR A 163 3.87 31.91 -17.81
CA THR A 163 3.92 32.13 -16.35
C THR A 163 4.71 31.01 -15.72
N VAL A 164 5.76 31.35 -14.99
CA VAL A 164 6.66 30.38 -14.33
C VAL A 164 6.44 30.36 -12.83
N LEU A 165 6.49 29.19 -12.23
CA LEU A 165 6.52 29.01 -10.78
C LEU A 165 7.98 29.10 -10.31
N THR A 166 8.26 29.95 -9.34
CA THR A 166 9.60 30.18 -8.79
C THR A 166 9.61 29.98 -7.28
N ALA A 167 10.79 29.78 -6.70
CA ALA A 167 10.96 29.66 -5.25
C ALA A 167 12.21 30.43 -4.82
N MET A 168 12.21 30.93 -3.57
CA MET A 168 13.38 31.53 -2.94
C MET A 168 14.09 30.45 -2.12
N LEU A 169 15.33 30.10 -2.45
CA LEU A 169 16.12 29.10 -1.74
C LEU A 169 17.37 29.74 -1.12
N GLU A 170 17.74 29.31 0.09
CA GLU A 170 19.03 29.68 0.70
C GLU A 170 20.18 29.06 -0.08
N ASP A 171 20.09 27.78 -0.41
CA ASP A 171 21.01 27.07 -1.32
C ASP A 171 20.31 26.76 -2.64
N ALA A 172 20.63 27.56 -3.65
CA ALA A 172 20.07 27.45 -4.99
C ALA A 172 20.83 26.46 -5.90
N SER A 173 21.86 25.76 -5.39
CA SER A 173 22.71 24.88 -6.17
C SER A 173 21.93 23.79 -6.91
N GLY A 174 22.22 23.63 -8.20
CA GLY A 174 21.58 22.63 -9.07
C GLY A 174 20.22 23.03 -9.63
N TYR A 175 19.75 24.24 -9.38
CA TYR A 175 18.53 24.80 -9.95
C TYR A 175 18.82 25.91 -10.96
N GLY A 176 17.95 26.08 -11.95
CA GLY A 176 18.01 27.22 -12.87
C GLY A 176 17.71 28.53 -12.13
N ARG A 177 18.50 29.57 -12.39
CA ARG A 177 18.36 30.91 -11.78
C ARG A 177 17.41 31.78 -12.57
N VAL A 178 16.51 32.45 -11.87
CA VAL A 178 15.54 33.36 -12.46
C VAL A 178 16.15 34.78 -12.56
N VAL A 179 16.50 35.17 -13.77
CA VAL A 179 17.06 36.51 -14.05
C VAL A 179 15.91 37.49 -14.35
N ARG A 180 15.83 38.56 -13.57
CA ARG A 180 14.81 39.60 -13.74
C ARG A 180 15.35 40.76 -14.53
N ALA A 181 14.50 41.37 -15.35
CA ALA A 181 14.85 42.56 -16.14
C ALA A 181 15.11 43.76 -15.22
N HIS A 182 16.13 44.58 -15.57
CA HIS A 182 16.48 45.77 -14.80
C HIS A 182 15.46 46.92 -14.89
N SER A 183 14.64 46.95 -15.96
CA SER A 183 13.76 48.07 -16.28
C SER A 183 12.30 47.91 -15.87
N ALA A 184 11.85 46.74 -15.52
CA ALA A 184 10.48 46.47 -15.10
C ALA A 184 10.51 45.69 -13.78
N GLU A 185 10.08 46.35 -12.70
CA GLU A 185 9.93 45.68 -11.39
C GLU A 185 9.20 44.34 -11.57
N ARG A 186 9.95 43.24 -11.37
CA ARG A 186 9.46 41.84 -11.37
C ARG A 186 9.25 41.12 -12.70
N ALA A 187 9.58 41.68 -13.85
CA ALA A 187 9.55 40.95 -15.13
C ALA A 187 10.67 39.90 -15.17
N VAL A 188 10.34 38.63 -15.50
CA VAL A 188 11.34 37.59 -15.74
C VAL A 188 11.88 37.74 -17.16
N SER A 189 13.20 37.91 -17.30
CA SER A 189 13.89 38.05 -18.59
C SER A 189 14.31 36.70 -19.15
N ARG A 190 14.96 35.88 -18.34
CA ARG A 190 15.40 34.56 -18.72
C ARG A 190 15.59 33.65 -17.48
N ILE A 191 15.73 32.36 -17.72
CA ILE A 191 16.22 31.42 -16.73
C ILE A 191 17.56 30.89 -17.23
N VAL A 192 18.57 30.86 -16.35
CA VAL A 192 19.91 30.33 -16.65
C VAL A 192 20.11 29.05 -15.84
N GLU A 193 20.35 27.94 -16.53
CA GLU A 193 20.60 26.66 -15.85
C GLU A 193 21.90 26.71 -15.03
N ASP A 194 21.96 26.01 -13.92
CA ASP A 194 23.06 26.07 -12.94
C ASP A 194 24.46 25.90 -13.56
N ARG A 195 24.59 25.05 -14.59
CA ARG A 195 25.86 24.79 -15.30
C ARG A 195 26.27 25.87 -16.28
N ASP A 196 25.33 26.66 -16.72
CA ASP A 196 25.53 27.77 -17.68
C ASP A 196 25.62 29.11 -16.97
N ALA A 197 25.34 29.18 -15.66
CA ALA A 197 25.30 30.40 -14.87
C ALA A 197 26.73 30.92 -14.54
N ASN A 198 26.93 32.21 -14.77
CA ASN A 198 28.15 32.92 -14.33
C ASN A 198 28.10 33.22 -12.81
N ALA A 199 29.15 33.79 -12.24
CA ALA A 199 29.27 34.01 -10.79
C ALA A 199 28.19 34.95 -10.23
N GLU A 200 27.76 35.98 -11.00
CA GLU A 200 26.68 36.87 -10.58
C GLU A 200 25.33 36.19 -10.62
N GLU A 201 25.08 35.39 -11.64
CA GLU A 201 23.86 34.60 -11.77
C GLU A 201 23.78 33.48 -10.69
N GLN A 202 24.88 32.83 -10.34
CA GLN A 202 24.93 31.84 -9.27
C GLN A 202 24.56 32.43 -7.90
N ALA A 203 24.77 33.72 -7.68
CA ALA A 203 24.38 34.42 -6.44
C ALA A 203 22.87 34.70 -6.35
N ILE A 204 22.08 34.45 -7.41
CA ILE A 204 20.63 34.61 -7.39
C ILE A 204 19.98 33.48 -6.59
N HIS A 205 19.16 33.85 -5.61
CA HIS A 205 18.43 32.90 -4.75
C HIS A 205 17.06 32.51 -5.32
N GLU A 206 16.53 33.26 -6.30
CA GLU A 206 15.27 32.90 -6.96
C GLU A 206 15.52 31.81 -8.01
N VAL A 207 14.87 30.66 -7.83
CA VAL A 207 15.07 29.49 -8.68
C VAL A 207 13.81 29.10 -9.45
N ASN A 208 14.04 28.45 -10.58
CA ASN A 208 13.01 27.82 -11.38
C ASN A 208 12.57 26.49 -10.76
N VAL A 209 11.26 26.36 -10.51
CA VAL A 209 10.64 25.12 -10.01
C VAL A 209 10.38 24.10 -11.14
N GLY A 210 10.40 24.55 -12.40
CA GLY A 210 10.12 23.70 -13.55
C GLY A 210 8.62 23.48 -13.81
N THR A 211 7.76 24.31 -13.22
CA THR A 211 6.31 24.32 -13.45
C THR A 211 5.93 25.58 -14.21
N TYR A 212 5.21 25.42 -15.32
CA TYR A 212 4.87 26.53 -16.21
C TYR A 212 3.41 26.48 -16.64
N VAL A 213 2.81 27.66 -16.88
CA VAL A 213 1.63 27.81 -17.71
C VAL A 213 2.03 28.57 -18.96
N VAL A 214 1.73 28.02 -20.12
CA VAL A 214 2.14 28.56 -21.43
C VAL A 214 0.93 28.69 -22.35
N ASP A 215 0.82 29.82 -23.06
CA ASP A 215 -0.18 30.05 -24.09
C ASP A 215 -0.14 28.95 -25.17
N GLY A 216 -1.31 28.50 -25.60
CA GLY A 216 -1.44 27.37 -26.51
C GLY A 216 -0.87 27.61 -27.92
N GLU A 217 -0.97 28.80 -28.41
CA GLU A 217 -0.45 29.15 -29.74
C GLU A 217 1.08 29.33 -29.72
N PHE A 218 1.60 29.78 -28.57
CA PHE A 218 3.02 30.05 -28.40
C PHE A 218 3.86 28.78 -28.15
N LEU A 219 3.40 27.83 -27.32
CA LEU A 219 4.21 26.76 -26.80
C LEU A 219 4.97 25.97 -27.89
N PHE A 220 4.26 25.34 -28.81
CA PHE A 220 4.92 24.44 -29.77
C PHE A 220 5.71 25.21 -30.82
N SER A 221 5.29 26.44 -31.17
CA SER A 221 6.06 27.30 -32.06
C SER A 221 7.37 27.78 -31.45
N ALA A 222 7.42 27.94 -30.12
CA ALA A 222 8.64 28.26 -29.39
C ALA A 222 9.56 27.03 -29.25
N LEU A 223 8.98 25.85 -28.93
CA LEU A 223 9.75 24.61 -28.78
C LEU A 223 10.50 24.19 -30.05
N GLU A 224 9.95 24.49 -31.25
CA GLU A 224 10.60 24.25 -32.54
C GLU A 224 11.81 25.18 -32.81
N LYS A 225 11.95 26.26 -32.04
CA LYS A 225 13.04 27.24 -32.17
C LYS A 225 14.12 27.11 -31.12
N LEU A 226 14.00 26.11 -30.23
CA LEU A 226 15.02 25.89 -29.22
C LEU A 226 16.34 25.44 -29.84
N ASP A 227 17.45 25.88 -29.26
CA ASP A 227 18.81 25.56 -29.70
C ASP A 227 19.53 24.77 -28.59
N PRO A 228 20.18 23.64 -28.90
CA PRO A 228 20.93 22.87 -27.93
C PRO A 228 22.34 23.41 -27.66
N SER A 229 22.69 24.61 -28.11
CA SER A 229 24.00 25.29 -27.92
C SER A 229 24.19 25.74 -26.46
N ASN A 230 24.27 24.79 -25.52
CA ASN A 230 24.46 25.00 -24.08
C ASN A 230 25.40 23.96 -23.49
N ALA A 231 25.76 24.07 -22.20
CA ALA A 231 26.72 23.20 -21.52
C ALA A 231 26.35 21.70 -21.52
N GLN A 232 25.06 21.37 -21.71
CA GLN A 232 24.59 19.98 -21.71
C GLN A 232 24.26 19.45 -23.11
N GLY A 233 24.20 20.29 -24.14
CA GLY A 233 23.77 19.94 -25.49
C GLY A 233 22.29 19.55 -25.57
N GLU A 234 21.45 20.12 -24.72
CA GLU A 234 20.04 19.76 -24.55
C GLU A 234 19.11 20.91 -24.97
N TYR A 235 17.92 20.60 -25.44
CA TYR A 235 16.85 21.57 -25.68
C TYR A 235 16.19 21.95 -24.34
N TYR A 236 16.60 23.08 -23.76
CA TYR A 236 16.06 23.52 -22.48
C TYR A 236 14.67 24.14 -22.63
N LEU A 237 13.71 23.64 -21.84
CA LEU A 237 12.37 24.24 -21.78
C LEU A 237 12.41 25.69 -21.26
N THR A 238 13.36 26.01 -20.40
CA THR A 238 13.58 27.34 -19.81
C THR A 238 13.81 28.43 -20.87
N ASP A 239 14.33 28.08 -22.05
CA ASP A 239 14.61 29.05 -23.12
C ASP A 239 13.34 29.62 -23.77
N ILE A 240 12.17 28.99 -23.60
CA ILE A 240 10.89 29.55 -24.06
C ILE A 240 10.61 30.92 -23.42
N ILE A 241 11.12 31.17 -22.20
CA ILE A 241 10.99 32.43 -21.49
C ILE A 241 11.74 33.54 -22.23
N HIS A 242 12.99 33.27 -22.60
CA HIS A 242 13.80 34.20 -23.36
C HIS A 242 13.22 34.43 -24.76
N LEU A 243 12.68 33.40 -25.40
CA LEU A 243 11.98 33.55 -26.69
C LEU A 243 10.72 34.43 -26.58
N ALA A 244 9.97 34.29 -25.48
CA ALA A 244 8.80 35.14 -25.22
C ALA A 244 9.20 36.61 -24.98
N GLU A 245 10.22 36.82 -24.16
CA GLU A 245 10.76 38.16 -23.86
C GLU A 245 11.25 38.87 -25.13
N ARG A 246 12.09 38.21 -25.94
CA ARG A 246 12.60 38.75 -27.22
C ARG A 246 11.49 39.04 -28.24
N ALA A 247 10.39 38.32 -28.18
CA ALA A 247 9.21 38.58 -28.99
C ALA A 247 8.32 39.71 -28.44
N GLY A 248 8.73 40.39 -27.36
CA GLY A 248 7.95 41.45 -26.69
C GLY A 248 6.69 40.92 -26.02
N ARG A 249 6.63 39.62 -25.73
CA ARG A 249 5.48 38.96 -25.08
C ARG A 249 5.63 39.00 -23.58
N ARG A 250 4.51 39.02 -22.87
CA ARG A 250 4.49 39.12 -21.40
C ARG A 250 4.87 37.81 -20.76
N VAL A 251 5.87 37.84 -19.86
CA VAL A 251 6.26 36.78 -18.97
C VAL A 251 5.90 37.16 -17.54
N ALA A 252 5.20 36.30 -16.82
CA ALA A 252 4.87 36.46 -15.41
C ALA A 252 5.55 35.39 -14.56
N ALA A 253 5.67 35.63 -13.25
CA ALA A 253 6.13 34.68 -12.28
C ALA A 253 5.23 34.68 -11.05
N VAL A 254 5.10 33.50 -10.43
CA VAL A 254 4.51 33.30 -9.10
C VAL A 254 5.60 32.72 -8.21
N VAL A 255 5.91 33.44 -7.14
CA VAL A 255 6.88 32.96 -6.14
C VAL A 255 6.14 32.12 -5.12
N LEU A 256 6.63 30.92 -4.84
CA LEU A 256 6.07 30.03 -3.81
C LEU A 256 6.21 30.65 -2.42
N ASP A 257 5.13 30.66 -1.65
CA ASP A 257 5.17 31.01 -0.22
C ASP A 257 5.94 29.94 0.59
N ASN A 258 5.74 28.66 0.27
CA ASN A 258 6.51 27.53 0.81
C ASN A 258 7.38 26.91 -0.29
N PRO A 259 8.71 27.13 -0.27
CA PRO A 259 9.62 26.61 -1.29
C PRO A 259 9.58 25.09 -1.45
N ASP A 260 9.29 24.36 -0.36
CA ASP A 260 9.28 22.89 -0.35
C ASP A 260 8.27 22.28 -1.34
N GLU A 261 7.17 23.00 -1.63
CA GLU A 261 6.18 22.56 -2.61
C GLU A 261 6.75 22.31 -4.01
N GLY A 262 7.74 23.12 -4.38
CA GLY A 262 8.33 23.11 -5.71
C GLY A 262 9.56 22.21 -5.86
N LEU A 263 10.08 21.66 -4.78
CA LEU A 263 11.32 20.89 -4.80
C LEU A 263 11.14 19.52 -5.46
N GLY A 264 11.95 19.27 -6.48
CA GLY A 264 12.02 17.99 -7.17
C GLY A 264 12.86 16.97 -6.39
N VAL A 265 12.35 15.75 -6.26
CA VAL A 265 13.06 14.62 -5.62
C VAL A 265 14.09 14.04 -6.58
N ASN A 266 15.38 14.23 -6.29
CA ASN A 266 16.51 13.78 -7.12
C ASN A 266 17.43 12.77 -6.42
N THR A 267 17.40 12.72 -5.09
CA THR A 267 18.25 11.86 -4.26
C THR A 267 17.42 11.08 -3.24
N ARG A 268 18.01 10.04 -2.62
CA ARG A 268 17.35 9.29 -1.54
C ARG A 268 17.11 10.14 -0.30
N ARG A 269 17.91 11.14 -0.04
CA ARG A 269 17.70 12.09 1.06
C ARG A 269 16.45 12.93 0.79
N GLN A 270 16.38 13.54 -0.38
CA GLN A 270 15.18 14.30 -0.80
C GLN A 270 13.92 13.44 -0.85
N LEU A 271 14.05 12.14 -1.21
CA LEU A 271 12.92 11.22 -1.14
C LEU A 271 12.41 11.04 0.30
N ALA A 272 13.31 10.91 1.27
CA ALA A 272 12.93 10.79 2.68
C ALA A 272 12.30 12.08 3.23
N GLU A 273 12.81 13.24 2.81
CA GLU A 273 12.25 14.55 3.16
C GLU A 273 10.84 14.72 2.57
N ALA A 274 10.65 14.39 1.29
CA ALA A 274 9.34 14.41 0.64
C ALA A 274 8.35 13.42 1.29
N GLU A 275 8.83 12.23 1.68
CA GLU A 275 8.03 11.24 2.42
C GLU A 275 7.48 11.84 3.73
N GLN A 276 8.33 12.49 4.52
CA GLN A 276 7.93 13.12 5.78
C GLN A 276 6.91 14.24 5.56
N ALA A 277 7.17 15.11 4.56
CA ALA A 277 6.30 16.23 4.25
C ALA A 277 4.91 15.78 3.75
N VAL A 278 4.86 14.82 2.82
CA VAL A 278 3.58 14.26 2.34
C VAL A 278 2.82 13.57 3.46
N ARG A 279 3.49 12.80 4.32
CA ARG A 279 2.83 12.16 5.48
C ARG A 279 2.31 13.18 6.48
N GLN A 280 3.01 14.29 6.67
CA GLN A 280 2.48 15.38 7.52
C GLN A 280 1.19 15.95 6.93
N GLN A 281 1.16 16.26 5.63
CA GLN A 281 -0.06 16.75 4.95
C GLN A 281 -1.23 15.75 5.04
N ILE A 282 -0.94 14.44 4.94
CA ILE A 282 -1.96 13.38 5.09
C ILE A 282 -2.51 13.37 6.51
N ARG A 283 -1.66 13.45 7.53
CA ARG A 283 -2.08 13.49 8.93
C ARG A 283 -2.93 14.72 9.24
N ASP A 284 -2.48 15.90 8.82
CA ASP A 284 -3.21 17.16 9.02
C ASP A 284 -4.60 17.09 8.39
N ARG A 285 -4.69 16.57 7.15
CA ARG A 285 -5.97 16.34 6.47
C ARG A 285 -6.93 15.45 7.27
N TRP A 286 -6.44 14.37 7.87
CA TRP A 286 -7.29 13.47 8.64
C TRP A 286 -7.65 14.01 10.01
N LEU A 287 -6.76 14.77 10.67
CA LEU A 287 -7.06 15.52 11.90
C LEU A 287 -8.18 16.54 11.63
N ASP A 288 -8.08 17.30 10.55
CA ASP A 288 -9.12 18.27 10.14
C ASP A 288 -10.45 17.60 9.75
N ALA A 289 -10.40 16.36 9.27
CA ALA A 289 -11.57 15.54 8.94
C ALA A 289 -12.21 14.86 10.16
N GLY A 290 -11.71 15.06 11.38
CA GLY A 290 -12.27 14.53 12.62
C GLY A 290 -11.72 13.17 13.06
N VAL A 291 -10.55 12.75 12.54
CA VAL A 291 -9.83 11.58 13.04
C VAL A 291 -8.95 11.99 14.21
N THR A 292 -8.95 11.22 15.29
CA THR A 292 -8.09 11.47 16.44
C THR A 292 -6.80 10.64 16.33
N MET A 293 -5.64 11.27 16.42
CA MET A 293 -4.34 10.61 16.49
C MET A 293 -3.69 10.93 17.82
N ILE A 294 -3.42 9.91 18.65
CA ILE A 294 -2.80 10.12 19.98
C ILE A 294 -1.35 10.57 19.85
N ASP A 295 -0.65 10.02 18.85
CA ASP A 295 0.70 10.44 18.47
C ASP A 295 0.80 10.52 16.93
N PRO A 296 0.54 11.71 16.35
CA PRO A 296 0.62 11.87 14.91
C PRO A 296 2.00 11.54 14.33
N ALA A 297 3.08 11.79 15.05
CA ALA A 297 4.44 11.60 14.56
C ALA A 297 4.76 10.12 14.30
N SER A 298 4.23 9.21 15.10
CA SER A 298 4.40 7.76 14.93
C SER A 298 3.31 7.08 14.09
N THR A 299 2.32 7.84 13.61
CA THR A 299 1.21 7.31 12.79
C THR A 299 1.58 7.38 11.31
N TRP A 300 1.55 6.23 10.63
CA TRP A 300 1.92 6.09 9.21
C TRP A 300 0.69 5.79 8.37
N ILE A 301 0.34 6.71 7.45
CA ILE A 301 -0.86 6.60 6.61
C ILE A 301 -0.45 6.83 5.16
N ASP A 302 -0.77 5.90 4.27
CA ASP A 302 -0.54 6.04 2.84
C ASP A 302 -1.55 7.01 2.20
N ALA A 303 -1.16 7.60 1.07
CA ALA A 303 -1.95 8.62 0.38
C ALA A 303 -3.32 8.13 -0.09
N THR A 304 -3.47 6.83 -0.31
CA THR A 304 -4.68 6.15 -0.83
C THR A 304 -5.64 5.70 0.27
N VAL A 305 -5.23 5.76 1.53
CA VAL A 305 -6.03 5.37 2.69
C VAL A 305 -7.17 6.36 2.93
N THR A 306 -8.34 5.84 3.31
CA THR A 306 -9.48 6.64 3.76
C THR A 306 -9.90 6.24 5.18
N ILE A 307 -10.28 7.24 6.00
CA ILE A 307 -10.61 7.03 7.41
C ILE A 307 -11.90 7.81 7.73
N GLY A 308 -12.86 7.14 8.36
CA GLY A 308 -14.08 7.77 8.84
C GLY A 308 -13.84 8.65 10.07
N LYS A 309 -14.74 9.62 10.28
CA LYS A 309 -14.71 10.54 11.43
C LYS A 309 -14.84 9.77 12.76
N ASP A 310 -14.43 10.42 13.84
CA ASP A 310 -14.47 9.89 15.21
C ASP A 310 -13.65 8.60 15.43
N THR A 311 -12.86 8.19 14.43
CA THR A 311 -11.90 7.08 14.55
C THR A 311 -10.66 7.52 15.32
N VAL A 312 -10.18 6.68 16.24
CA VAL A 312 -9.02 6.94 17.11
C VAL A 312 -7.86 6.03 16.73
N LEU A 313 -6.72 6.64 16.39
CA LEU A 313 -5.48 5.95 16.07
C LEU A 313 -4.48 6.12 17.23
N TYR A 314 -4.01 5.01 17.79
CA TYR A 314 -2.98 4.98 18.82
C TYR A 314 -1.56 5.04 18.22
N PRO A 315 -0.52 5.25 19.05
CA PRO A 315 0.85 5.35 18.54
C PRO A 315 1.30 4.11 17.75
N ASN A 316 2.13 4.33 16.72
CA ASN A 316 2.69 3.28 15.86
C ASN A 316 1.66 2.49 15.04
N VAL A 317 0.52 3.09 14.72
CA VAL A 317 -0.42 2.53 13.74
C VAL A 317 0.11 2.78 12.33
N THR A 318 0.03 1.77 11.47
CA THR A 318 0.45 1.83 10.06
C THR A 318 -0.72 1.40 9.15
N LEU A 319 -1.17 2.29 8.28
CA LEU A 319 -2.25 2.06 7.32
C LEU A 319 -1.71 2.20 5.89
N GLU A 320 -1.78 1.15 5.11
CA GLU A 320 -1.13 1.05 3.81
C GLU A 320 -2.09 0.65 2.69
N GLY A 321 -1.70 0.98 1.46
CA GLY A 321 -2.39 0.58 0.24
C GLY A 321 -3.79 1.17 0.11
N ALA A 322 -4.74 0.36 -0.34
CA ALA A 322 -6.14 0.75 -0.52
C ALA A 322 -6.99 0.54 0.76
N THR A 323 -6.39 0.72 1.94
CA THR A 323 -7.10 0.52 3.22
C THR A 323 -8.19 1.56 3.44
N VAL A 324 -9.37 1.08 3.82
CA VAL A 324 -10.55 1.88 4.16
C VAL A 324 -10.95 1.59 5.60
N ILE A 325 -11.03 2.61 6.45
CA ILE A 325 -11.50 2.50 7.83
C ILE A 325 -12.82 3.26 7.96
N GLY A 326 -13.80 2.65 8.60
CA GLY A 326 -15.09 3.26 8.89
C GLY A 326 -15.05 4.33 9.97
N GLU A 327 -16.23 4.74 10.43
CA GLU A 327 -16.42 5.70 11.52
C GLU A 327 -16.35 5.00 12.89
N ASP A 328 -16.07 5.76 13.98
CA ASP A 328 -16.09 5.28 15.38
C ASP A 328 -15.16 4.09 15.67
N CYS A 329 -14.11 3.90 14.89
CA CYS A 329 -13.16 2.80 15.08
C CYS A 329 -12.08 3.15 16.11
N VAL A 330 -11.52 2.13 16.76
CA VAL A 330 -10.36 2.27 17.66
C VAL A 330 -9.26 1.32 17.22
N LEU A 331 -8.14 1.87 16.76
CA LEU A 331 -6.96 1.11 16.36
C LEU A 331 -5.85 1.33 17.40
N ARG A 332 -5.52 0.28 18.16
CA ARG A 332 -4.49 0.30 19.19
C ARG A 332 -3.08 0.21 18.60
N SER A 333 -2.09 0.37 19.45
CA SER A 333 -0.68 0.52 19.07
C SER A 333 -0.11 -0.69 18.32
N TYR A 334 0.85 -0.42 17.42
CA TYR A 334 1.55 -1.43 16.62
C TYR A 334 0.63 -2.26 15.72
N THR A 335 -0.51 -1.71 15.34
CA THR A 335 -1.42 -2.32 14.36
C THR A 335 -1.01 -1.92 12.95
N ARG A 336 -0.91 -2.91 12.05
CA ARG A 336 -0.61 -2.69 10.63
C ARG A 336 -1.69 -3.30 9.76
N LEU A 337 -2.29 -2.47 8.89
CA LEU A 337 -3.32 -2.85 7.92
C LEU A 337 -2.84 -2.51 6.51
N THR A 338 -2.91 -3.49 5.59
CA THR A 338 -2.58 -3.32 4.17
C THR A 338 -3.73 -3.81 3.31
N ASP A 339 -4.28 -2.97 2.44
CA ASP A 339 -5.40 -3.29 1.54
C ASP A 339 -6.64 -3.86 2.26
N CYS A 340 -6.96 -3.34 3.44
CA CYS A 340 -8.07 -3.82 4.27
C CYS A 340 -9.31 -2.92 4.16
N ILE A 341 -10.49 -3.53 4.31
CA ILE A 341 -11.75 -2.81 4.47
C ILE A 341 -12.26 -3.06 5.88
N VAL A 342 -12.40 -1.99 6.67
CA VAL A 342 -12.87 -2.02 8.06
C VAL A 342 -14.16 -1.24 8.17
N GLY A 343 -15.21 -1.87 8.66
CA GLY A 343 -16.52 -1.27 8.91
C GLY A 343 -16.52 -0.31 10.10
N ASN A 344 -17.70 0.12 10.53
CA ASN A 344 -17.85 1.09 11.61
C ASN A 344 -17.78 0.44 13.00
N GLY A 345 -17.31 1.20 13.99
CA GLY A 345 -17.27 0.76 15.39
C GLY A 345 -16.41 -0.46 15.65
N VAL A 346 -15.40 -0.69 14.83
CA VAL A 346 -14.47 -1.83 14.97
C VAL A 346 -13.37 -1.45 15.97
N GLU A 347 -13.08 -2.37 16.89
CA GLU A 347 -11.94 -2.24 17.79
C GLU A 347 -10.85 -3.25 17.44
N ILE A 348 -9.63 -2.72 17.16
CA ILE A 348 -8.44 -3.52 16.87
C ILE A 348 -7.43 -3.26 17.97
N LEU A 349 -7.12 -4.29 18.75
CA LEU A 349 -6.17 -4.23 19.86
C LEU A 349 -4.72 -4.28 19.35
N ASP A 350 -3.78 -4.15 20.27
CA ASP A 350 -2.35 -4.00 19.98
C ASP A 350 -1.74 -5.16 19.20
N HIS A 351 -0.68 -4.87 18.42
CA HIS A 351 0.15 -5.84 17.71
C HIS A 351 -0.59 -6.72 16.70
N CYS A 352 -1.60 -6.20 16.04
CA CYS A 352 -2.32 -6.90 14.98
C CYS A 352 -1.74 -6.62 13.59
N VAL A 353 -1.74 -7.63 12.71
CA VAL A 353 -1.27 -7.52 11.32
C VAL A 353 -2.33 -8.08 10.38
N PHE A 354 -2.90 -7.22 9.53
CA PHE A 354 -3.94 -7.60 8.60
C PHE A 354 -3.54 -7.25 7.16
N ALA A 355 -3.82 -8.16 6.23
CA ALA A 355 -3.61 -7.95 4.81
C ALA A 355 -4.81 -8.46 4.00
N ASP A 356 -5.25 -7.66 3.01
CA ASP A 356 -6.33 -8.00 2.07
C ASP A 356 -7.50 -8.71 2.78
N SER A 357 -8.04 -8.03 3.80
CA SER A 357 -9.06 -8.57 4.69
C SER A 357 -10.24 -7.62 4.83
N HIS A 358 -11.44 -8.18 5.01
CA HIS A 358 -12.67 -7.43 5.21
C HIS A 358 -13.21 -7.68 6.63
N ILE A 359 -13.29 -6.63 7.43
CA ILE A 359 -13.79 -6.63 8.79
C ILE A 359 -15.09 -5.84 8.84
N GLU A 360 -16.19 -6.47 9.19
CA GLU A 360 -17.51 -5.83 9.27
C GLU A 360 -17.74 -5.13 10.62
N ASP A 361 -18.84 -4.35 10.69
CA ASP A 361 -19.18 -3.46 11.79
C ASP A 361 -19.15 -4.14 13.16
N GLY A 362 -18.60 -3.42 14.15
CA GLY A 362 -18.60 -3.83 15.55
C GLY A 362 -17.79 -5.09 15.86
N ALA A 363 -16.94 -5.54 14.94
CA ALA A 363 -16.01 -6.63 15.20
C ALA A 363 -14.93 -6.20 16.21
N HIS A 364 -14.42 -7.16 16.98
CA HIS A 364 -13.39 -6.93 17.99
C HIS A 364 -12.22 -7.90 17.77
N LEU A 365 -11.02 -7.35 17.49
CA LEU A 365 -9.87 -8.12 17.07
C LEU A 365 -8.64 -7.85 17.93
N GLY A 366 -7.87 -8.91 18.20
CA GLY A 366 -6.58 -8.80 18.88
C GLY A 366 -6.64 -9.12 20.38
N PRO A 367 -5.52 -8.86 21.09
CA PRO A 367 -4.21 -8.49 20.51
C PRO A 367 -3.51 -9.65 19.79
N PHE A 368 -2.42 -9.38 19.06
CA PHE A 368 -1.61 -10.38 18.36
C PHE A 368 -2.40 -11.25 17.37
N THR A 369 -3.38 -10.68 16.70
CA THR A 369 -4.14 -11.35 15.64
C THR A 369 -3.47 -11.15 14.29
N HIS A 370 -3.39 -12.23 13.48
CA HIS A 370 -2.86 -12.18 12.12
C HIS A 370 -3.93 -12.60 11.11
N LEU A 371 -4.44 -11.62 10.33
CA LEU A 371 -5.34 -11.89 9.20
C LEU A 371 -4.55 -11.84 7.89
N ARG A 372 -4.51 -12.98 7.20
CA ARG A 372 -3.87 -13.14 5.90
C ARG A 372 -4.89 -12.92 4.78
N PRO A 373 -4.43 -12.75 3.51
CA PRO A 373 -5.33 -12.45 2.40
C PRO A 373 -6.55 -13.38 2.28
N GLY A 374 -7.70 -12.75 1.98
CA GLY A 374 -8.97 -13.42 1.75
C GLY A 374 -9.74 -13.75 3.02
N VAL A 375 -9.47 -13.07 4.13
CA VAL A 375 -10.25 -13.22 5.37
C VAL A 375 -11.43 -12.26 5.39
N VAL A 376 -12.58 -12.77 5.81
CA VAL A 376 -13.78 -11.98 6.11
C VAL A 376 -14.16 -12.23 7.58
N VAL A 377 -14.18 -11.17 8.37
CA VAL A 377 -14.67 -11.17 9.75
C VAL A 377 -16.03 -10.46 9.76
N ARG A 378 -17.10 -11.22 10.01
CA ARG A 378 -18.47 -10.71 9.94
C ARG A 378 -18.82 -9.87 11.18
N LYS A 379 -19.98 -9.21 11.11
CA LYS A 379 -20.48 -8.29 12.14
C LYS A 379 -20.37 -8.87 13.54
N LYS A 380 -19.85 -8.06 14.48
CA LYS A 380 -19.75 -8.39 15.91
C LYS A 380 -18.98 -9.69 16.23
N ALA A 381 -18.26 -10.26 15.26
CA ALA A 381 -17.40 -11.39 15.52
C ALA A 381 -16.18 -10.97 16.33
N LYS A 382 -15.60 -11.94 17.08
CA LYS A 382 -14.44 -11.71 17.94
C LYS A 382 -13.29 -12.62 17.54
N VAL A 383 -12.11 -12.03 17.34
CA VAL A 383 -10.87 -12.74 17.05
C VAL A 383 -9.83 -12.30 18.08
N GLY A 384 -9.35 -13.22 18.88
CA GLY A 384 -8.50 -12.91 20.04
C GLY A 384 -7.01 -13.21 19.82
N ASN A 385 -6.33 -13.47 20.94
CA ASN A 385 -4.88 -13.55 21.00
C ASN A 385 -4.29 -14.73 20.22
N PHE A 386 -3.27 -14.42 19.40
CA PHE A 386 -2.52 -15.44 18.66
C PHE A 386 -3.41 -16.32 17.76
N VAL A 387 -4.42 -15.68 17.15
CA VAL A 387 -5.26 -16.32 16.13
C VAL A 387 -4.76 -15.92 14.76
N GLU A 388 -4.43 -16.91 13.93
CA GLU A 388 -4.10 -16.71 12.53
C GLU A 388 -5.25 -17.21 11.65
N MET A 389 -5.68 -16.36 10.69
CA MET A 389 -6.69 -16.73 9.70
C MET A 389 -6.17 -16.52 8.28
N LYS A 390 -6.61 -17.38 7.34
CA LYS A 390 -6.30 -17.29 5.92
C LYS A 390 -7.46 -17.83 5.08
N LYS A 391 -7.94 -17.02 4.11
CA LYS A 391 -9.08 -17.43 3.25
C LYS A 391 -10.22 -18.02 4.08
N THR A 392 -10.60 -17.33 5.14
CA THR A 392 -11.60 -17.77 6.12
C THR A 392 -12.72 -16.74 6.22
N ASP A 393 -13.96 -17.23 6.22
CA ASP A 393 -15.15 -16.44 6.50
C ASP A 393 -15.64 -16.78 7.91
N LEU A 394 -15.47 -15.88 8.87
CA LEU A 394 -15.92 -16.02 10.26
C LEU A 394 -17.28 -15.35 10.42
N GLY A 395 -18.32 -16.13 10.62
CA GLY A 395 -19.70 -15.70 10.69
C GLY A 395 -20.03 -14.71 11.82
N GLU A 396 -21.17 -14.06 11.67
CA GLU A 396 -21.65 -13.01 12.57
C GLU A 396 -21.71 -13.50 14.05
N GLY A 397 -21.17 -12.71 14.96
CA GLY A 397 -21.15 -13.02 16.40
C GLY A 397 -20.30 -14.23 16.82
N SER A 398 -19.60 -14.87 15.88
CA SER A 398 -18.70 -16.00 16.15
C SER A 398 -17.44 -15.55 16.87
N LYS A 399 -16.84 -16.46 17.63
CA LYS A 399 -15.71 -16.17 18.51
C LYS A 399 -14.57 -17.17 18.29
N ALA A 400 -13.38 -16.65 18.00
CA ALA A 400 -12.12 -17.39 17.97
C ALA A 400 -11.10 -16.64 18.83
N ASN A 401 -11.14 -16.86 20.14
CA ASN A 401 -10.49 -15.97 21.09
C ASN A 401 -9.02 -16.28 21.38
N HIS A 402 -8.54 -17.50 21.12
CA HIS A 402 -7.22 -17.94 21.60
C HIS A 402 -6.55 -18.95 20.69
N LEU A 403 -5.25 -18.74 20.39
CA LEU A 403 -4.29 -19.74 19.92
C LEU A 403 -4.82 -20.68 18.82
N SER A 404 -5.45 -20.17 17.77
CA SER A 404 -6.07 -20.98 16.74
C SER A 404 -5.51 -20.69 15.36
N TYR A 405 -5.42 -21.71 14.51
CA TYR A 405 -5.20 -21.56 13.09
C TYR A 405 -6.45 -21.94 12.30
N LEU A 406 -7.03 -20.97 11.59
CA LEU A 406 -8.23 -21.14 10.78
C LEU A 406 -7.89 -20.82 9.31
N GLY A 407 -7.61 -21.85 8.53
CA GLY A 407 -7.27 -21.74 7.12
C GLY A 407 -8.30 -22.42 6.23
N ASP A 408 -8.64 -21.75 5.09
CA ASP A 408 -9.59 -22.25 4.09
C ASP A 408 -10.91 -22.72 4.74
N ALA A 409 -11.47 -21.93 5.67
CA ALA A 409 -12.63 -22.30 6.48
C ALA A 409 -13.84 -21.40 6.21
N LYS A 410 -15.04 -22.00 6.20
CA LYS A 410 -16.32 -21.29 6.21
C LYS A 410 -17.03 -21.56 7.54
N ILE A 411 -17.13 -20.54 8.38
CA ILE A 411 -17.62 -20.64 9.75
C ILE A 411 -18.96 -19.88 9.85
N GLY A 412 -19.99 -20.55 10.31
CA GLY A 412 -21.33 -20.03 10.48
C GLY A 412 -21.43 -18.96 11.57
N LYS A 413 -22.68 -18.55 11.88
CA LYS A 413 -23.00 -17.53 12.89
C LYS A 413 -22.97 -18.11 14.30
N GLY A 414 -22.57 -17.30 15.28
CA GLY A 414 -22.64 -17.67 16.71
C GLY A 414 -21.77 -18.86 17.10
N VAL A 415 -20.77 -19.22 16.30
CA VAL A 415 -19.86 -20.32 16.53
C VAL A 415 -18.84 -19.96 17.63
N ASN A 416 -18.58 -20.90 18.52
CA ASN A 416 -17.49 -20.77 19.48
C ASN A 416 -16.32 -21.68 19.09
N ILE A 417 -15.18 -21.09 18.75
CA ILE A 417 -13.92 -21.79 18.46
C ILE A 417 -13.10 -21.89 19.74
N GLY A 418 -12.87 -23.12 20.23
CA GLY A 418 -12.04 -23.38 21.41
C GLY A 418 -10.56 -23.08 21.15
N ALA A 419 -9.84 -22.77 22.23
CA ALA A 419 -8.39 -22.52 22.16
C ALA A 419 -7.63 -23.72 21.59
N GLY A 420 -6.64 -23.48 20.74
CA GLY A 420 -5.86 -24.54 20.11
C GLY A 420 -6.56 -25.25 18.94
N THR A 421 -7.67 -24.71 18.45
CA THR A 421 -8.35 -25.28 17.27
C THR A 421 -7.51 -25.05 16.00
N ILE A 422 -7.35 -26.12 15.21
CA ILE A 422 -6.60 -26.10 13.95
C ILE A 422 -7.47 -26.71 12.84
N THR A 423 -7.65 -25.97 11.76
CA THR A 423 -8.12 -26.53 10.49
C THR A 423 -6.92 -27.11 9.75
N CYS A 424 -6.83 -28.46 9.67
CA CYS A 424 -5.77 -29.14 8.95
C CYS A 424 -6.12 -29.16 7.45
N ASN A 425 -5.92 -28.01 6.81
CA ASN A 425 -6.41 -27.72 5.45
C ASN A 425 -5.48 -28.17 4.32
N TYR A 426 -4.33 -28.80 4.61
CA TYR A 426 -3.33 -29.18 3.62
C TYR A 426 -2.85 -30.61 3.83
N ASP A 427 -2.96 -31.45 2.79
CA ASP A 427 -2.58 -32.87 2.80
C ASP A 427 -1.14 -33.15 2.31
N GLY A 428 -0.38 -32.10 2.00
CA GLY A 428 0.94 -32.18 1.39
C GLY A 428 0.94 -31.92 -0.13
N LEU A 429 -0.22 -31.97 -0.79
CA LEU A 429 -0.40 -31.75 -2.23
C LEU A 429 -1.45 -30.68 -2.50
N GLN A 430 -2.61 -30.75 -1.87
CA GLN A 430 -3.76 -29.87 -2.10
C GLN A 430 -4.29 -29.27 -0.81
N LYS A 431 -5.09 -28.22 -0.96
CA LYS A 431 -5.82 -27.58 0.14
C LYS A 431 -7.30 -27.90 0.04
N PHE A 432 -7.89 -28.16 1.19
CA PHE A 432 -9.30 -28.50 1.34
C PHE A 432 -9.99 -27.53 2.30
N GLN A 433 -11.29 -27.40 2.13
CA GLN A 433 -12.11 -26.50 2.93
C GLN A 433 -12.67 -27.22 4.15
N THR A 434 -12.71 -26.51 5.28
CA THR A 434 -13.49 -26.89 6.46
C THR A 434 -14.78 -26.06 6.49
N VAL A 435 -15.92 -26.69 6.71
CA VAL A 435 -17.22 -26.02 6.86
C VAL A 435 -17.74 -26.26 8.28
N ILE A 436 -18.07 -25.15 8.99
CA ILE A 436 -18.63 -25.20 10.34
C ILE A 436 -19.98 -24.47 10.32
N GLY A 437 -21.03 -25.19 10.66
CA GLY A 437 -22.41 -24.68 10.70
C GLY A 437 -22.66 -23.65 11.80
N ASP A 438 -23.84 -23.05 11.78
CA ASP A 438 -24.24 -22.04 12.76
C ASP A 438 -24.32 -22.64 14.17
N GLY A 439 -23.96 -21.86 15.20
CA GLY A 439 -24.11 -22.24 16.60
C GLY A 439 -23.24 -23.41 17.09
N VAL A 440 -22.28 -23.86 16.30
CA VAL A 440 -21.37 -24.93 16.66
C VAL A 440 -20.48 -24.52 17.84
N PHE A 441 -20.26 -25.43 18.76
CA PHE A 441 -19.29 -25.29 19.84
C PHE A 441 -18.11 -26.26 19.63
N LEU A 442 -16.92 -25.71 19.32
CA LEU A 442 -15.68 -26.48 19.27
C LEU A 442 -14.98 -26.35 20.62
N GLY A 443 -14.72 -27.52 21.26
CA GLY A 443 -13.90 -27.59 22.46
C GLY A 443 -12.44 -27.25 22.17
N SER A 444 -11.69 -26.93 23.23
CA SER A 444 -10.24 -26.65 23.10
C SER A 444 -9.45 -27.82 22.54
N ASP A 445 -8.36 -27.52 21.83
CA ASP A 445 -7.45 -28.52 21.22
C ASP A 445 -8.17 -29.47 20.25
N THR A 446 -9.03 -28.86 19.39
CA THR A 446 -9.74 -29.58 18.32
C THR A 446 -8.97 -29.48 17.02
N GLN A 447 -8.71 -30.61 16.36
CA GLN A 447 -8.14 -30.67 15.00
C GLN A 447 -9.24 -31.10 14.03
N LEU A 448 -9.42 -30.29 12.96
CA LEU A 448 -10.39 -30.57 11.89
C LEU A 448 -9.62 -30.99 10.62
N ILE A 449 -9.64 -32.27 10.30
CA ILE A 449 -8.94 -32.79 9.11
C ILE A 449 -9.79 -32.52 7.87
N ALA A 450 -9.43 -31.52 7.11
CA ALA A 450 -10.19 -31.15 5.91
C ALA A 450 -9.95 -32.15 4.74
N PRO A 451 -10.98 -32.39 3.86
CA PRO A 451 -12.30 -31.74 3.89
C PRO A 451 -13.21 -32.32 4.98
N VAL A 452 -13.86 -31.46 5.75
CA VAL A 452 -14.79 -31.89 6.81
C VAL A 452 -15.87 -30.84 7.03
N THR A 453 -17.09 -31.29 7.29
CA THR A 453 -18.24 -30.46 7.64
C THR A 453 -18.71 -30.76 9.07
N VAL A 454 -18.83 -29.70 9.89
CA VAL A 454 -19.46 -29.79 11.22
C VAL A 454 -20.85 -29.15 11.13
N GLY A 455 -21.88 -29.97 11.29
CA GLY A 455 -23.30 -29.56 11.18
C GLY A 455 -23.68 -28.53 12.25
N ALA A 456 -24.72 -27.73 11.94
CA ALA A 456 -25.18 -26.66 12.83
C ALA A 456 -25.56 -27.19 14.23
N GLY A 457 -25.31 -26.41 15.28
CA GLY A 457 -25.62 -26.81 16.68
C GLY A 457 -24.76 -27.93 17.26
N ALA A 458 -23.88 -28.55 16.49
CA ALA A 458 -23.04 -29.62 16.95
C ALA A 458 -22.01 -29.16 18.02
N ILE A 459 -21.65 -30.10 18.88
CA ILE A 459 -20.63 -29.91 19.91
C ILE A 459 -19.46 -30.85 19.64
N VAL A 460 -18.25 -30.30 19.53
CA VAL A 460 -17.00 -31.08 19.47
C VAL A 460 -16.34 -31.04 20.83
N ALA A 461 -16.16 -32.21 21.46
CA ALA A 461 -15.52 -32.28 22.76
C ALA A 461 -14.03 -31.91 22.69
N ALA A 462 -13.51 -31.26 23.73
CA ALA A 462 -12.10 -30.88 23.79
C ALA A 462 -11.14 -32.06 23.55
N GLY A 463 -10.02 -31.80 22.85
CA GLY A 463 -9.02 -32.82 22.51
C GLY A 463 -9.48 -33.82 21.43
N THR A 464 -10.45 -33.43 20.60
CA THR A 464 -10.98 -34.28 19.53
C THR A 464 -10.31 -33.98 18.18
N THR A 465 -9.86 -35.03 17.49
CA THR A 465 -9.51 -34.97 16.08
C THR A 465 -10.72 -35.42 15.25
N VAL A 466 -11.29 -34.49 14.47
CA VAL A 466 -12.46 -34.76 13.61
C VAL A 466 -11.95 -35.15 12.23
N THR A 467 -12.29 -36.35 11.76
CA THR A 467 -11.84 -36.93 10.49
C THR A 467 -13.00 -37.22 9.52
N GLU A 468 -14.23 -37.14 10.00
CA GLU A 468 -15.45 -37.38 9.23
C GLU A 468 -16.49 -36.30 9.53
N ASP A 469 -17.45 -36.11 8.62
CA ASP A 469 -18.51 -35.14 8.79
C ASP A 469 -19.33 -35.38 10.06
N VAL A 470 -19.62 -34.30 10.79
CA VAL A 470 -20.39 -34.32 12.03
C VAL A 470 -21.83 -33.88 11.73
N PRO A 471 -22.85 -34.69 12.00
CA PRO A 471 -24.26 -34.32 11.84
C PRO A 471 -24.63 -33.08 12.68
N ALA A 472 -25.69 -32.37 12.25
CA ALA A 472 -26.24 -31.29 13.06
C ALA A 472 -26.68 -31.79 14.45
N ASP A 473 -26.54 -30.92 15.47
CA ASP A 473 -26.91 -31.19 16.88
C ASP A 473 -26.23 -32.42 17.51
N ALA A 474 -25.18 -32.93 16.88
CA ALA A 474 -24.43 -34.08 17.40
C ALA A 474 -23.35 -33.70 18.40
N LEU A 475 -23.01 -34.61 19.31
CA LEU A 475 -21.79 -34.56 20.11
C LEU A 475 -20.77 -35.51 19.52
N VAL A 476 -19.59 -35.00 19.15
CA VAL A 476 -18.46 -35.83 18.71
C VAL A 476 -17.34 -35.86 19.75
N ILE A 477 -16.82 -37.05 20.05
CA ILE A 477 -15.73 -37.27 20.99
C ILE A 477 -14.71 -38.22 20.34
N GLY A 478 -13.52 -37.74 20.05
CA GLY A 478 -12.45 -38.51 19.39
C GLY A 478 -11.19 -38.62 20.25
N ARG A 479 -11.31 -38.92 21.55
CA ARG A 479 -10.20 -39.09 22.48
C ARG A 479 -10.26 -40.38 23.25
N VAL A 480 -9.11 -40.95 23.62
CA VAL A 480 -9.02 -42.15 24.44
C VAL A 480 -9.46 -41.87 25.88
N PRO A 481 -10.05 -42.88 26.59
CA PRO A 481 -10.36 -42.75 28.01
C PRO A 481 -9.12 -42.43 28.85
N GLN A 482 -9.29 -41.59 29.86
CA GLN A 482 -8.22 -41.25 30.80
C GLN A 482 -7.81 -42.44 31.65
N VAL A 483 -6.51 -42.68 31.80
CA VAL A 483 -5.94 -43.69 32.68
C VAL A 483 -5.07 -43.02 33.75
N ASN A 484 -5.46 -43.19 35.02
CA ASN A 484 -4.70 -42.68 36.15
C ASN A 484 -3.79 -43.77 36.73
N ARG A 485 -2.50 -43.49 36.80
CA ARG A 485 -1.49 -44.37 37.43
C ARG A 485 -1.04 -43.77 38.77
N ALA A 486 -1.72 -44.14 39.86
CA ALA A 486 -1.42 -43.61 41.19
C ALA A 486 0.05 -43.86 41.58
N GLY A 487 0.70 -42.87 42.15
CA GLY A 487 2.06 -42.96 42.65
C GLY A 487 3.17 -43.03 41.59
N TRP A 488 2.82 -42.99 40.27
CA TRP A 488 3.82 -43.10 39.19
C TRP A 488 4.86 -41.98 39.25
N ALA A 489 4.43 -40.75 39.44
CA ALA A 489 5.33 -39.57 39.48
C ALA A 489 6.24 -39.58 40.72
N ALA A 490 5.73 -40.06 41.88
CA ALA A 490 6.52 -40.19 43.09
C ALA A 490 7.64 -41.25 42.89
N ARG A 491 7.29 -42.42 42.35
CA ARG A 491 8.29 -43.46 42.00
C ARG A 491 9.34 -42.95 41.01
N ARG A 492 8.93 -42.19 40.01
CA ARG A 492 9.88 -41.63 39.04
C ARG A 492 10.86 -40.60 39.66
N ARG A 493 10.38 -39.78 40.59
CA ARG A 493 11.27 -38.85 41.33
C ARG A 493 12.24 -39.59 42.23
N ALA A 494 11.80 -40.62 42.96
CA ALA A 494 12.66 -41.46 43.81
C ALA A 494 13.80 -42.12 42.99
N LEU A 495 13.53 -42.59 41.77
CA LEU A 495 14.53 -43.11 40.85
C LEU A 495 15.57 -42.05 40.41
N GLN A 496 15.17 -40.79 40.28
CA GLN A 496 16.08 -39.69 39.90
C GLN A 496 16.98 -39.27 41.07
N THR A 497 16.48 -39.32 42.30
CA THR A 497 17.24 -38.92 43.50
C THR A 497 18.16 -40.03 44.05
N GLY A 498 18.20 -41.21 43.41
CA GLY A 498 19.03 -42.32 43.86
C GLY A 498 18.55 -43.03 45.12
N ALA A 499 17.44 -42.59 45.74
CA ALA A 499 16.93 -43.11 47.01
C ALA A 499 16.36 -44.52 46.93
N ASP A 500 16.12 -45.06 45.73
CA ASP A 500 15.41 -46.36 45.56
C ASP A 500 16.13 -47.38 44.68
N ARG A 501 17.43 -47.24 44.43
CA ARG A 501 18.15 -48.27 43.66
C ARG A 501 18.23 -49.60 44.37
N GLU A 502 18.19 -49.65 45.71
CA GLU A 502 18.27 -50.86 46.49
C GLU A 502 16.91 -51.56 46.63
N THR A 503 15.79 -50.88 46.72
CA THR A 503 14.46 -51.48 46.93
C THR A 503 13.85 -52.13 45.68
N LEU A 504 14.31 -51.81 44.50
CA LEU A 504 13.81 -52.39 43.24
C LEU A 504 14.48 -53.71 42.86
N HIS A 505 15.66 -53.98 43.40
CA HIS A 505 16.31 -55.33 43.22
C HIS A 505 15.67 -56.40 44.05
N VAL A 506 15.13 -56.14 45.26
CA VAL A 506 14.55 -57.11 46.15
C VAL A 506 13.13 -57.54 45.74
N LYS A 507 12.38 -56.78 44.99
CA LYS A 507 10.99 -57.14 44.57
C LYS A 507 10.90 -57.87 43.22
N ARG A 508 12.00 -58.16 42.54
CA ARG A 508 11.97 -58.98 41.32
C ARG A 508 11.99 -60.48 41.59
N GLU A 509 12.33 -60.96 42.83
CA GLU A 509 12.46 -62.35 43.15
C GLU A 509 11.20 -63.01 43.79
N THR A 510 10.15 -62.27 44.11
CA THR A 510 9.01 -62.86 44.86
C THR A 510 7.63 -62.71 44.21
N THR A 511 7.50 -62.56 42.94
CA THR A 511 6.17 -62.61 42.30
C THR A 511 6.20 -63.45 41.02
N SER A 512 6.54 -64.74 41.19
CA SER A 512 6.11 -65.79 40.27
C SER A 512 4.69 -66.20 40.67
N THR A 513 3.69 -65.44 40.27
CA THR A 513 2.29 -65.85 40.41
C THR A 513 1.84 -66.42 39.08
N ARG A 514 1.56 -67.75 39.10
CA ARG A 514 0.94 -68.51 38.03
C ARG A 514 -0.25 -67.71 37.40
N LEU A 515 -0.20 -67.49 36.13
CA LEU A 515 -1.38 -67.21 35.35
C LEU A 515 -2.17 -68.48 35.15
N THR A 516 -3.30 -68.63 35.81
CA THR A 516 -4.29 -69.62 35.46
C THR A 516 -4.96 -69.31 34.15
N PRO A 517 -5.13 -70.29 33.24
CA PRO A 517 -5.79 -70.02 31.97
C PRO A 517 -7.30 -69.89 32.21
N TYR A 518 -7.87 -68.81 31.64
CA TYR A 518 -9.31 -68.62 31.56
C TYR A 518 -9.89 -69.63 30.57
N GLY A 519 -10.95 -70.35 30.99
CA GLY A 519 -11.55 -71.48 30.29
C GLY A 519 -12.09 -71.08 28.88
N SER A 520 -11.87 -72.00 28.00
CA SER A 520 -12.35 -72.01 26.63
C SER A 520 -13.84 -72.40 26.56
N THR A 521 -14.69 -71.51 26.02
CA THR A 521 -15.90 -71.91 25.28
C THR A 521 -16.14 -70.96 24.14
N GLY A 522 -16.14 -71.48 22.92
CA GLY A 522 -16.54 -70.75 21.74
C GLY A 522 -15.53 -70.79 20.60
N SER A 523 -15.70 -71.72 19.67
CA SER A 523 -14.92 -71.79 18.43
C SER A 523 -15.08 -70.55 17.56
N PRO A 524 -14.00 -69.98 17.02
CA PRO A 524 -14.08 -69.09 15.91
C PRO A 524 -13.66 -69.75 14.59
N SER A 525 -14.43 -69.49 13.57
CA SER A 525 -14.18 -69.82 12.21
C SER A 525 -12.80 -69.31 11.72
N ARG A 526 -12.13 -70.17 11.00
CA ARG A 526 -10.86 -69.97 10.31
C ARG A 526 -10.89 -68.75 9.40
N VAL A 527 -10.06 -67.79 9.71
CA VAL A 527 -9.57 -66.82 8.72
C VAL A 527 -8.09 -67.10 8.47
N GLN A 528 -7.79 -67.41 7.23
CA GLN A 528 -6.44 -67.75 6.76
C GLN A 528 -5.51 -66.55 6.89
N SER A 529 -4.39 -66.77 7.58
CA SER A 529 -3.23 -65.87 7.57
C SER A 529 -2.61 -65.85 6.17
N ARG A 530 -2.66 -64.72 5.49
CA ARG A 530 -1.80 -64.45 4.34
C ARG A 530 -0.50 -63.82 4.82
N ASP A 531 0.55 -64.53 4.48
CA ASP A 531 1.97 -64.27 4.59
C ASP A 531 2.38 -62.84 4.24
N VAL A 532 2.94 -62.10 5.19
CA VAL A 532 3.62 -60.83 4.98
C VAL A 532 5.12 -61.04 5.14
N SER A 533 5.68 -61.82 4.24
CA SER A 533 7.13 -62.00 4.12
C SER A 533 7.58 -61.87 2.65
N ARG A 534 7.48 -60.67 2.08
CA ARG A 534 8.19 -60.29 0.84
C ARG A 534 8.05 -58.82 0.57
N LEU A 535 8.97 -57.99 1.07
CA LEU A 535 9.32 -56.69 0.49
C LEU A 535 10.59 -56.12 1.13
N THR A 536 11.69 -56.89 1.01
CA THR A 536 13.03 -56.33 1.13
C THR A 536 13.87 -56.84 -0.03
N LYS A 537 13.79 -56.17 -1.17
CA LYS A 537 14.87 -56.24 -2.17
C LYS A 537 15.17 -54.86 -2.65
N LYS A 538 16.28 -54.29 -2.18
CA LYS A 538 16.99 -53.14 -2.73
C LYS A 538 17.31 -53.40 -4.21
N ARG A 539 17.00 -52.43 -5.09
CA ARG A 539 17.58 -52.30 -6.41
C ARG A 539 18.48 -51.08 -6.44
N PRO A 540 19.69 -51.16 -7.05
CA PRO A 540 20.62 -50.05 -7.08
C PRO A 540 20.25 -49.03 -8.18
N LEU A 541 20.47 -47.75 -7.89
CA LEU A 541 20.36 -46.65 -8.83
C LEU A 541 21.52 -46.71 -9.87
N ALA A 542 21.17 -46.84 -11.13
CA ALA A 542 22.10 -46.65 -12.25
C ALA A 542 22.25 -45.15 -12.54
N SER A 543 23.47 -44.68 -12.40
CA SER A 543 23.92 -43.37 -12.88
C SER A 543 23.93 -43.35 -14.43
N LYS A 544 23.15 -42.42 -15.03
CA LYS A 544 23.37 -42.00 -16.43
C LYS A 544 23.79 -40.53 -16.42
N GLY A 545 25.10 -40.34 -16.63
CA GLY A 545 25.67 -39.06 -16.97
C GLY A 545 25.15 -38.59 -18.34
N LYS A 546 24.76 -37.33 -18.41
CA LYS A 546 24.60 -36.62 -19.69
C LYS A 546 25.67 -35.53 -19.75
N GLN A 547 26.60 -35.73 -20.70
CA GLN A 547 27.58 -34.76 -21.14
C GLN A 547 26.88 -33.52 -21.72
N VAL A 548 27.27 -32.36 -21.25
CA VAL A 548 26.96 -31.06 -21.87
C VAL A 548 28.04 -30.77 -22.91
N LYS A 549 27.68 -30.81 -24.18
CA LYS A 549 28.49 -30.28 -25.28
C LYS A 549 28.47 -28.75 -25.25
N LYS A 550 29.64 -28.16 -25.02
CA LYS A 550 29.96 -26.77 -25.41
C LYS A 550 29.86 -26.66 -26.93
N ARG A 551 29.10 -25.72 -27.43
CA ARG A 551 29.31 -25.13 -28.76
C ARG A 551 29.59 -23.64 -28.58
N SER A 552 30.81 -23.28 -28.92
CA SER A 552 31.27 -21.93 -29.24
C SER A 552 30.86 -21.59 -30.67
N ARG A 553 30.51 -20.35 -30.90
CA ARG A 553 30.70 -19.51 -32.10
C ARG A 553 29.46 -18.66 -32.40
N GLY A 554 29.79 -17.40 -32.56
CA GLY A 554 29.20 -16.39 -33.41
C GLY A 554 29.09 -15.05 -32.72
#